data_124a22ba70e5d7e95d55b39bf73b60a7
#
_entry.id   124a22ba70e5d7e95d55b39bf73b60a7
#
_cell.length_a   1.000
_cell.length_b   1.000
_cell.length_c   1.000
_cell.angle_alpha   90.00
_cell.angle_beta   90.00
_cell.angle_gamma   90.00
#
_symmetry.space_group_name_H-M   'P 1'
#
loop_
_entity.id
_entity.type
_entity.pdbx_description
1 polymer ?
#
loop_
_entity_poly.entity_id
_entity_poly.type
_entity_poly.pdbx_seq_one_letter_code
_entity_poly.pdbx_strand_id
1 'polypeptide(L)'
;MTQEGYASTSTVSHKRRQRGCTRTGCKAKLAILKVKDKNKYIVVGFNEVHNHDMTTVDKVHLLRSHRNLTESTKVYSADMSKVNIPVHKQLSLLEVQVEGLENVGFVKRDIYNYLRDVCGEIRKEGWVMFSGQMQDQDELIGFLGDVVVFGTTFNTNRYEMVFEPLLGVNNHRQTVLFGCAFLTSETKDSFVWLLEEFKKAMLGEPPKMIIIDQDAAMSKAIAVTLPTTFYRYCIWHILNKIIEKPGIGECFSKMCKCKWGMDKEEEFDAKWEEIITNNGLQDHAWLSSIHAMRENWVPSYVKHVFSAGMSSSQ
;
A
#
# COMPACT_ATOMS: atom_id res chain seq x y z
N MET A 1 -36.76 0.90 -6.68
CA MET A 1 -35.81 0.24 -7.59
C MET A 1 -36.18 0.62 -9.01
N THR A 2 -35.30 1.27 -9.73
CA THR A 2 -35.50 1.51 -11.14
C THR A 2 -34.73 0.45 -11.92
N GLN A 3 -35.37 -0.56 -12.44
CA GLN A 3 -34.80 -1.44 -13.46
C GLN A 3 -34.97 -0.84 -14.88
N GLU A 4 -35.40 0.44 -14.95
CA GLU A 4 -35.56 1.16 -16.21
C GLU A 4 -34.21 1.78 -16.61
N GLY A 5 -33.83 1.60 -17.83
CA GLY A 5 -32.64 2.23 -18.44
C GLY A 5 -31.73 1.24 -19.17
N TYR A 6 -31.31 1.64 -20.33
CA TYR A 6 -30.29 0.95 -21.12
C TYR A 6 -28.90 1.37 -20.61
N ALA A 7 -27.91 0.46 -20.68
CA ALA A 7 -26.54 0.79 -20.35
C ALA A 7 -26.06 1.87 -21.35
N SER A 8 -25.59 3.01 -20.85
CA SER A 8 -24.91 3.99 -21.70
C SER A 8 -23.58 3.39 -22.18
N THR A 9 -23.35 3.40 -23.47
CA THR A 9 -22.07 3.05 -24.08
C THR A 9 -21.09 4.20 -23.84
N SER A 10 -20.25 4.09 -22.82
CA SER A 10 -19.11 5.00 -22.66
C SER A 10 -17.94 4.45 -23.46
N THR A 11 -17.51 5.18 -24.45
CA THR A 11 -16.29 4.97 -25.22
C THR A 11 -15.05 5.37 -24.40
N VAL A 12 -14.58 4.48 -23.53
CA VAL A 12 -13.18 4.51 -23.03
C VAL A 12 -12.75 3.08 -22.77
N SER A 13 -11.71 2.65 -23.46
CA SER A 13 -11.18 1.30 -23.49
C SER A 13 -10.36 0.99 -22.23
N HIS A 14 -10.99 0.66 -21.14
CA HIS A 14 -10.42 -0.21 -20.13
C HIS A 14 -11.24 -1.51 -20.09
N LYS A 15 -10.59 -2.67 -20.29
CA LYS A 15 -11.19 -4.01 -20.18
C LYS A 15 -11.73 -4.25 -18.77
N ARG A 16 -12.80 -3.57 -18.39
CA ARG A 16 -13.59 -3.93 -17.22
C ARG A 16 -14.36 -5.21 -17.55
N ARG A 17 -14.23 -6.20 -16.68
CA ARG A 17 -15.05 -7.42 -16.72
C ARG A 17 -16.52 -6.99 -16.87
N GLN A 18 -17.16 -7.32 -18.00
CA GLN A 18 -18.58 -7.01 -18.23
C GLN A 18 -19.38 -7.69 -17.12
N ARG A 19 -20.01 -6.89 -16.27
CA ARG A 19 -21.00 -7.39 -15.32
C ARG A 19 -22.28 -7.67 -16.10
N GLY A 20 -22.88 -8.84 -15.89
CA GLY A 20 -24.18 -9.15 -16.49
C GLY A 20 -25.18 -8.02 -16.19
N CYS A 21 -25.90 -7.56 -17.23
CA CYS A 21 -26.92 -6.55 -17.05
C CYS A 21 -28.15 -7.23 -16.43
N THR A 22 -28.52 -6.84 -15.22
CA THR A 22 -29.70 -7.31 -14.50
C THR A 22 -30.95 -6.49 -14.84
N ARG A 23 -30.84 -5.54 -15.77
CA ARG A 23 -31.94 -4.69 -16.20
C ARG A 23 -32.77 -5.44 -17.23
N THR A 24 -34.08 -5.58 -16.95
CA THR A 24 -35.01 -6.30 -17.78
C THR A 24 -35.86 -5.40 -18.69
N GLY A 25 -35.60 -4.07 -18.69
CA GLY A 25 -36.43 -3.09 -19.38
C GLY A 25 -37.82 -2.90 -18.71
N CYS A 26 -37.92 -3.22 -17.41
CA CYS A 26 -39.12 -3.05 -16.61
C CYS A 26 -39.60 -1.59 -16.62
N LYS A 27 -40.84 -1.35 -16.91
CA LYS A 27 -41.48 -0.02 -16.96
C LYS A 27 -42.16 0.36 -15.65
N ALA A 28 -42.15 -0.49 -14.64
CA ALA A 28 -42.67 -0.16 -13.32
C ALA A 28 -41.88 1.00 -12.72
N LYS A 29 -42.58 2.06 -12.32
CA LYS A 29 -41.95 3.28 -11.78
C LYS A 29 -42.91 4.06 -10.88
N LEU A 30 -42.32 4.73 -9.89
CA LEU A 30 -42.95 5.78 -9.14
C LEU A 30 -42.12 7.08 -9.37
N ALA A 31 -42.75 8.06 -10.01
CA ALA A 31 -42.15 9.36 -10.25
C ALA A 31 -42.73 10.37 -9.25
N ILE A 32 -41.86 11.01 -8.46
CA ILE A 32 -42.23 12.01 -7.46
C ILE A 32 -41.52 13.33 -7.76
N LEU A 33 -42.20 14.43 -7.55
CA LEU A 33 -41.69 15.79 -7.66
C LEU A 33 -41.68 16.44 -6.27
N LYS A 34 -40.53 17.00 -5.85
CA LYS A 34 -40.46 17.80 -4.65
C LYS A 34 -41.03 19.20 -4.94
N VAL A 35 -42.00 19.64 -4.16
CA VAL A 35 -42.56 20.99 -4.28
C VAL A 35 -41.55 21.97 -3.67
N LYS A 36 -41.15 23.02 -4.44
CA LYS A 36 -40.28 24.06 -3.95
C LYS A 36 -40.95 24.74 -2.74
N ASP A 37 -40.18 25.03 -1.71
CA ASP A 37 -40.59 25.72 -0.48
C ASP A 37 -41.60 24.98 0.43
N LYS A 38 -41.95 23.75 0.12
CA LYS A 38 -42.79 22.91 0.99
C LYS A 38 -42.12 21.51 1.09
N ASN A 39 -41.96 21.04 2.30
CA ASN A 39 -41.39 19.69 2.52
C ASN A 39 -42.39 18.59 2.12
N LYS A 40 -42.95 18.71 0.91
CA LYS A 40 -43.97 17.84 0.35
C LYS A 40 -43.53 17.31 -1.02
N TYR A 41 -43.97 16.09 -1.34
CA TYR A 41 -43.76 15.45 -2.63
C TYR A 41 -45.11 15.19 -3.30
N ILE A 42 -45.17 15.37 -4.60
CA ILE A 42 -46.34 15.06 -5.44
C ILE A 42 -45.96 13.86 -6.32
N VAL A 43 -46.81 12.86 -6.36
CA VAL A 43 -46.68 11.74 -7.30
C VAL A 43 -47.14 12.22 -8.69
N VAL A 44 -46.21 12.26 -9.65
CA VAL A 44 -46.45 12.72 -11.00
C VAL A 44 -46.58 11.57 -12.01
N GLY A 45 -46.25 10.36 -11.56
CA GLY A 45 -46.43 9.16 -12.39
C GLY A 45 -46.27 7.89 -11.57
N PHE A 46 -47.16 6.94 -11.82
CA PHE A 46 -47.11 5.62 -11.17
C PHE A 46 -47.44 4.54 -12.20
N ASN A 47 -46.61 3.53 -12.28
CA ASN A 47 -46.84 2.31 -13.04
C ASN A 47 -46.36 1.13 -12.21
N GLU A 48 -47.24 0.25 -11.80
CA GLU A 48 -46.95 -0.89 -10.92
C GLU A 48 -46.65 -2.20 -11.68
N VAL A 49 -46.85 -2.21 -13.02
CA VAL A 49 -46.71 -3.42 -13.80
C VAL A 49 -45.24 -3.77 -14.01
N HIS A 50 -44.84 -4.88 -13.41
CA HIS A 50 -43.50 -5.44 -13.54
C HIS A 50 -43.47 -6.52 -14.63
N ASN A 51 -42.37 -6.63 -15.36
CA ASN A 51 -42.09 -7.69 -16.32
C ASN A 51 -41.12 -8.77 -15.76
N HIS A 52 -40.96 -8.81 -14.46
CA HIS A 52 -40.10 -9.76 -13.73
C HIS A 52 -40.74 -10.10 -12.38
N ASP A 53 -40.31 -11.22 -11.78
CA ASP A 53 -40.77 -11.62 -10.46
C ASP A 53 -40.25 -10.64 -9.39
N MET A 54 -41.07 -10.40 -8.37
CA MET A 54 -40.71 -9.62 -7.21
C MET A 54 -39.83 -10.45 -6.28
N THR A 55 -38.92 -9.76 -5.54
CA THR A 55 -38.10 -10.41 -4.52
C THR A 55 -38.97 -10.95 -3.39
N THR A 56 -38.76 -12.19 -3.00
CA THR A 56 -39.41 -12.82 -1.87
C THR A 56 -39.08 -12.12 -0.54
N VAL A 57 -39.95 -12.18 0.46
CA VAL A 57 -39.80 -11.44 1.73
C VAL A 57 -38.50 -11.78 2.44
N ASP A 58 -38.08 -13.04 2.42
CA ASP A 58 -36.84 -13.54 3.01
C ASP A 58 -35.57 -12.94 2.39
N LYS A 59 -35.64 -12.44 1.13
CA LYS A 59 -34.51 -11.84 0.40
C LYS A 59 -34.55 -10.31 0.30
N VAL A 60 -35.57 -9.68 0.87
CA VAL A 60 -35.72 -8.21 0.82
C VAL A 60 -34.52 -7.50 1.44
N HIS A 61 -33.95 -8.03 2.52
CA HIS A 61 -32.77 -7.49 3.20
C HIS A 61 -31.52 -7.46 2.29
N LEU A 62 -31.46 -8.24 1.21
CA LEU A 62 -30.36 -8.23 0.24
C LEU A 62 -30.46 -7.08 -0.79
N LEU A 63 -31.62 -6.46 -0.89
CA LEU A 63 -31.85 -5.37 -1.85
C LEU A 63 -31.14 -4.09 -1.38
N ARG A 64 -30.44 -3.44 -2.29
CA ARG A 64 -29.68 -2.22 -1.99
C ARG A 64 -30.53 -1.10 -1.35
N SER A 65 -31.81 -1.01 -1.73
CA SER A 65 -32.75 -0.02 -1.18
C SER A 65 -33.19 -0.30 0.26
N HIS A 66 -32.97 -1.51 0.76
CA HIS A 66 -33.35 -1.95 2.11
C HIS A 66 -32.13 -2.14 3.01
N ARG A 67 -30.93 -1.91 2.49
CA ARG A 67 -29.70 -2.03 3.26
C ARG A 67 -29.31 -0.67 3.84
N ASN A 68 -29.12 -0.64 5.13
CA ASN A 68 -28.68 0.56 5.85
C ASN A 68 -27.60 0.18 6.87
N LEU A 69 -26.47 0.85 6.79
CA LEU A 69 -25.41 0.74 7.80
C LEU A 69 -25.62 1.87 8.81
N THR A 70 -26.10 1.53 10.01
CA THR A 70 -26.37 2.52 11.07
C THR A 70 -25.07 3.17 11.56
N GLU A 71 -25.16 4.37 12.16
CA GLU A 71 -23.98 5.04 12.71
C GLU A 71 -23.30 4.22 13.82
N SER A 72 -24.07 3.56 14.67
CA SER A 72 -23.53 2.66 15.69
C SER A 72 -22.75 1.49 15.07
N THR A 73 -23.28 0.88 14.01
CA THR A 73 -22.57 -0.18 13.29
C THR A 73 -21.30 0.33 12.60
N LYS A 74 -21.31 1.54 12.09
CA LYS A 74 -20.14 2.18 11.49
C LYS A 74 -19.02 2.38 12.50
N VAL A 75 -19.35 2.98 13.66
CA VAL A 75 -18.38 3.18 14.75
C VAL A 75 -17.84 1.84 15.24
N TYR A 76 -18.71 0.88 15.52
CA TYR A 76 -18.33 -0.46 15.95
C TYR A 76 -17.41 -1.16 14.95
N SER A 77 -17.73 -1.10 13.65
CA SER A 77 -16.91 -1.70 12.60
C SER A 77 -15.55 -1.00 12.45
N ALA A 78 -15.51 0.32 12.61
CA ALA A 78 -14.26 1.08 12.61
C ALA A 78 -13.38 0.71 13.81
N ASP A 79 -13.95 0.60 15.01
CA ASP A 79 -13.20 0.24 16.22
C ASP A 79 -12.70 -1.21 16.18
N MET A 80 -13.51 -2.15 15.69
CA MET A 80 -13.05 -3.53 15.45
C MET A 80 -11.93 -3.60 14.43
N SER A 81 -11.96 -2.74 13.42
CA SER A 81 -10.89 -2.67 12.41
C SER A 81 -9.59 -2.12 12.99
N LYS A 82 -9.65 -1.17 13.93
CA LYS A 82 -8.46 -0.66 14.66
C LYS A 82 -7.74 -1.75 15.46
N VAL A 83 -8.49 -2.72 15.98
CA VAL A 83 -7.94 -3.89 16.69
C VAL A 83 -7.78 -5.12 15.80
N ASN A 84 -7.68 -4.92 14.49
CA ASN A 84 -7.40 -5.94 13.47
C ASN A 84 -8.42 -7.09 13.40
N ILE A 85 -9.69 -6.88 13.79
CA ILE A 85 -10.74 -7.90 13.60
C ILE A 85 -11.21 -7.88 12.14
N PRO A 86 -11.01 -8.98 11.38
CA PRO A 86 -11.40 -9.04 9.97
C PRO A 86 -12.91 -8.85 9.77
N VAL A 87 -13.32 -8.20 8.69
CA VAL A 87 -14.73 -7.87 8.39
C VAL A 87 -15.66 -9.08 8.42
N HIS A 88 -15.20 -10.28 8.03
CA HIS A 88 -16.02 -11.48 8.11
C HIS A 88 -16.31 -11.90 9.56
N LYS A 89 -15.37 -11.70 10.50
CA LYS A 89 -15.58 -11.95 11.93
C LYS A 89 -16.46 -10.87 12.57
N GLN A 90 -16.32 -9.61 12.14
CA GLN A 90 -17.21 -8.52 12.56
C GLN A 90 -18.66 -8.83 12.19
N LEU A 91 -18.90 -9.29 10.96
CA LEU A 91 -20.24 -9.69 10.51
C LEU A 91 -20.80 -10.85 11.33
N SER A 92 -19.98 -11.89 11.58
CA SER A 92 -20.40 -13.04 12.40
C SER A 92 -20.76 -12.64 13.83
N LEU A 93 -20.04 -11.69 14.43
CA LEU A 93 -20.37 -11.16 15.76
C LEU A 93 -21.69 -10.39 15.76
N LEU A 94 -21.91 -9.55 14.74
CA LEU A 94 -23.16 -8.81 14.58
C LEU A 94 -24.34 -9.76 14.31
N GLU A 95 -24.15 -10.80 13.52
CA GLU A 95 -25.16 -11.83 13.24
C GLU A 95 -25.62 -12.53 14.54
N VAL A 96 -24.68 -12.87 15.42
CA VAL A 96 -24.99 -13.46 16.73
C VAL A 96 -25.74 -12.46 17.61
N GLN A 97 -25.36 -11.17 17.60
CA GLN A 97 -26.00 -10.13 18.41
C GLN A 97 -27.45 -9.83 18.01
N VAL A 98 -27.78 -9.96 16.72
CA VAL A 98 -29.13 -9.65 16.20
C VAL A 98 -29.94 -10.90 15.84
N GLU A 99 -29.48 -12.08 16.25
CA GLU A 99 -30.18 -13.36 16.08
C GLU A 99 -30.53 -13.73 14.65
N GLY A 100 -29.61 -13.45 13.71
CA GLY A 100 -29.72 -13.86 12.33
C GLY A 100 -29.21 -12.84 11.30
N LEU A 101 -28.75 -13.33 10.17
CA LEU A 101 -28.19 -12.50 9.10
C LEU A 101 -29.24 -11.57 8.47
N GLU A 102 -30.49 -11.99 8.43
CA GLU A 102 -31.64 -11.23 7.91
C GLU A 102 -31.91 -9.96 8.75
N ASN A 103 -31.53 -9.97 10.03
CA ASN A 103 -31.72 -8.87 10.96
C ASN A 103 -30.55 -7.87 10.96
N VAL A 104 -29.42 -8.21 10.32
CA VAL A 104 -28.25 -7.35 10.26
C VAL A 104 -28.50 -6.07 9.45
N GLY A 105 -29.41 -6.11 8.47
CA GLY A 105 -29.82 -4.94 7.69
C GLY A 105 -28.80 -4.43 6.67
N PHE A 106 -27.66 -5.11 6.44
CA PHE A 106 -26.65 -4.81 5.46
C PHE A 106 -25.86 -6.07 5.07
N VAL A 107 -25.02 -6.00 4.05
CA VAL A 107 -24.16 -7.12 3.64
C VAL A 107 -22.68 -6.77 3.82
N LYS A 108 -21.85 -7.81 3.85
CA LYS A 108 -20.39 -7.70 4.00
C LYS A 108 -19.76 -6.61 3.12
N ARG A 109 -20.27 -6.46 1.89
CA ARG A 109 -19.80 -5.42 0.95
C ARG A 109 -20.04 -4.00 1.44
N ASP A 110 -21.08 -3.76 2.22
CA ASP A 110 -21.42 -2.42 2.71
C ASP A 110 -20.40 -2.00 3.78
N ILE A 111 -19.99 -2.91 4.66
CA ILE A 111 -18.88 -2.66 5.61
C ILE A 111 -17.58 -2.38 4.85
N TYR A 112 -17.23 -3.21 3.85
CA TYR A 112 -16.02 -2.96 3.07
C TYR A 112 -16.05 -1.62 2.32
N ASN A 113 -17.22 -1.23 1.79
CA ASN A 113 -17.36 0.07 1.15
C ASN A 113 -17.21 1.21 2.15
N TYR A 114 -17.85 1.09 3.30
CA TYR A 114 -17.75 2.08 4.38
C TYR A 114 -16.30 2.22 4.88
N LEU A 115 -15.65 1.12 5.24
CA LEU A 115 -14.26 1.16 5.69
C LEU A 115 -13.32 1.70 4.62
N ARG A 116 -13.54 1.38 3.35
CA ARG A 116 -12.79 1.97 2.24
C ARG A 116 -13.02 3.48 2.15
N ASP A 117 -14.27 3.93 2.29
CA ASP A 117 -14.62 5.34 2.17
C ASP A 117 -14.05 6.11 3.39
N VAL A 118 -14.13 5.56 4.60
CA VAL A 118 -13.45 6.09 5.80
C VAL A 118 -11.93 6.10 5.64
N CYS A 119 -11.34 5.00 5.13
CA CYS A 119 -9.92 4.98 4.81
C CYS A 119 -9.55 5.94 3.66
N GLY A 120 -10.48 6.18 2.72
CA GLY A 120 -10.30 7.13 1.62
C GLY A 120 -10.41 8.60 2.03
N GLU A 121 -11.13 8.89 3.11
CA GLU A 121 -11.15 10.22 3.74
C GLU A 121 -9.92 10.45 4.64
N ILE A 122 -9.23 9.38 5.05
CA ILE A 122 -8.16 9.45 6.04
C ILE A 122 -6.87 10.03 5.50
N ARG A 123 -6.63 10.18 4.23
CA ARG A 123 -5.57 11.06 3.65
C ARG A 123 -5.40 10.83 2.16
N LYS A 124 -5.12 11.93 1.45
CA LYS A 124 -4.80 11.92 0.01
C LYS A 124 -3.51 11.16 -0.33
N GLU A 125 -2.63 10.97 0.64
CA GLU A 125 -1.28 10.39 0.48
C GLU A 125 -1.26 8.86 0.58
N GLY A 126 -2.09 8.25 1.46
CA GLY A 126 -2.10 6.81 1.65
C GLY A 126 -2.69 6.34 2.99
N TRP A 127 -2.43 5.09 3.31
CA TRP A 127 -2.85 4.42 4.55
C TRP A 127 -1.67 3.66 5.16
N VAL A 128 -1.50 3.78 6.49
CA VAL A 128 -0.44 3.10 7.24
C VAL A 128 -1.04 2.29 8.38
N MET A 129 -0.50 1.09 8.59
CA MET A 129 -0.77 0.25 9.74
C MET A 129 0.56 -0.16 10.38
N PHE A 130 0.73 0.18 11.65
CA PHE A 130 1.84 -0.33 12.45
C PHE A 130 1.40 -1.57 13.23
N SER A 131 2.30 -2.53 13.43
CA SER A 131 1.98 -3.72 14.21
C SER A 131 1.80 -3.35 15.69
N GLY A 132 0.72 -3.84 16.33
CA GLY A 132 0.44 -3.54 17.74
C GLY A 132 1.52 -4.05 18.72
N GLN A 133 2.44 -4.89 18.27
CA GLN A 133 3.61 -5.31 19.05
C GLN A 133 4.63 -4.21 19.32
N MET A 134 4.54 -3.07 18.61
CA MET A 134 5.40 -1.91 18.91
C MET A 134 5.01 -1.21 20.23
N GLN A 135 3.77 -1.34 20.69
CA GLN A 135 3.30 -0.69 21.92
C GLN A 135 3.59 -1.49 23.20
N ASP A 136 3.74 -2.82 23.10
CA ASP A 136 3.98 -3.69 24.28
C ASP A 136 5.48 -3.99 24.53
N GLN A 137 6.37 -3.42 23.73
CA GLN A 137 7.80 -3.75 23.78
C GLN A 137 8.67 -2.50 23.89
N ASP A 138 8.43 -1.68 24.93
CA ASP A 138 9.27 -0.49 25.23
C ASP A 138 10.78 -0.81 25.34
N GLU A 139 11.14 -2.04 25.73
CA GLU A 139 12.53 -2.52 25.73
C GLU A 139 13.02 -3.00 24.35
N LEU A 140 12.13 -3.45 23.45
CA LEU A 140 12.53 -4.00 22.14
C LEU A 140 12.72 -2.93 21.08
N ILE A 141 11.97 -1.83 21.14
CA ILE A 141 12.01 -0.73 20.16
C ILE A 141 13.35 0.01 20.22
N GLY A 142 13.90 0.22 21.40
CA GLY A 142 15.19 0.88 21.56
C GLY A 142 16.38 0.14 20.94
N PHE A 143 16.27 -1.19 20.72
CA PHE A 143 17.32 -2.02 20.12
C PHE A 143 17.04 -2.45 18.69
N LEU A 144 15.78 -2.51 18.26
CA LEU A 144 15.36 -3.07 16.97
C LEU A 144 15.14 -2.03 15.87
N GLY A 145 14.94 -0.78 16.24
CA GLY A 145 14.68 0.32 15.32
C GLY A 145 15.92 0.91 14.65
N ASP A 146 17.13 0.42 14.97
CA ASP A 146 18.38 0.98 14.44
C ASP A 146 18.51 0.82 12.93
N VAL A 147 17.98 -0.25 12.36
CA VAL A 147 18.02 -0.53 10.92
C VAL A 147 16.63 -0.88 10.40
N VAL A 148 16.14 -0.09 9.47
CA VAL A 148 14.84 -0.26 8.86
C VAL A 148 15.00 -0.48 7.36
N VAL A 149 14.22 -1.39 6.82
CA VAL A 149 14.18 -1.68 5.38
C VAL A 149 12.84 -1.26 4.84
N PHE A 150 12.87 -0.47 3.79
CA PHE A 150 11.74 -0.12 2.96
C PHE A 150 11.90 -0.84 1.62
N GLY A 151 10.85 -1.51 1.17
CA GLY A 151 10.88 -2.21 -0.11
C GLY A 151 9.53 -2.12 -0.79
N THR A 152 9.41 -1.26 -1.80
CA THR A 152 8.18 -1.12 -2.59
C THR A 152 7.82 -2.42 -3.30
N THR A 153 6.57 -2.86 -3.14
CA THR A 153 6.01 -3.97 -3.90
C THR A 153 4.91 -3.45 -4.80
N PHE A 154 5.14 -3.55 -6.11
CA PHE A 154 4.24 -2.97 -7.10
C PHE A 154 2.89 -3.69 -7.20
N ASN A 155 1.80 -2.90 -7.23
CA ASN A 155 0.46 -3.15 -7.80
C ASN A 155 -0.12 -4.58 -7.65
N THR A 156 0.15 -5.25 -6.55
CA THR A 156 -0.42 -6.59 -6.28
C THR A 156 -1.86 -6.53 -5.77
N ASN A 157 -2.36 -5.33 -5.45
CA ASN A 157 -3.69 -5.13 -4.90
C ASN A 157 -4.67 -4.53 -5.93
N ARG A 158 -5.96 -4.81 -5.75
CA ARG A 158 -7.03 -4.36 -6.67
C ARG A 158 -7.27 -2.84 -6.69
N TYR A 159 -6.58 -2.08 -5.84
CA TYR A 159 -6.73 -0.63 -5.71
C TYR A 159 -5.63 0.13 -6.42
N GLU A 160 -4.67 -0.58 -7.04
CA GLU A 160 -3.52 0.00 -7.73
C GLU A 160 -2.65 0.89 -6.80
N MET A 161 -2.66 0.58 -5.49
CA MET A 161 -1.83 1.26 -4.50
C MET A 161 -0.49 0.55 -4.37
N VAL A 162 0.55 1.31 -4.12
CA VAL A 162 1.89 0.80 -3.83
C VAL A 162 1.90 0.26 -2.40
N PHE A 163 2.31 -0.97 -2.22
CA PHE A 163 2.47 -1.58 -0.91
C PHE A 163 3.90 -1.39 -0.41
N GLU A 164 4.04 -0.79 0.75
CA GLU A 164 5.31 -0.45 1.37
C GLU A 164 5.42 -1.11 2.75
N PRO A 165 6.06 -2.27 2.88
CA PRO A 165 6.36 -2.87 4.18
C PRO A 165 7.56 -2.17 4.83
N LEU A 166 7.47 -1.96 6.13
CA LEU A 166 8.52 -1.44 6.99
C LEU A 166 9.07 -2.60 7.81
N LEU A 167 10.25 -3.06 7.49
CA LEU A 167 10.85 -4.24 8.07
C LEU A 167 12.08 -3.86 8.91
N GLY A 168 12.33 -4.64 9.94
CA GLY A 168 13.57 -4.58 10.72
C GLY A 168 14.08 -5.98 11.06
N VAL A 169 15.09 -6.05 11.88
CA VAL A 169 15.67 -7.32 12.33
C VAL A 169 15.77 -7.31 13.85
N ASN A 170 15.32 -8.39 14.48
CA ASN A 170 15.44 -8.56 15.93
C ASN A 170 16.85 -9.04 16.36
N ASN A 171 17.10 -9.11 17.67
CA ASN A 171 18.35 -9.57 18.25
C ASN A 171 18.75 -11.01 17.84
N HIS A 172 17.77 -11.79 17.35
CA HIS A 172 17.98 -13.14 16.83
C HIS A 172 18.20 -13.18 15.32
N ARG A 173 18.40 -12.02 14.68
CA ARG A 173 18.54 -11.84 13.22
C ARG A 173 17.33 -12.31 12.42
N GLN A 174 16.12 -12.27 13.02
CA GLN A 174 14.88 -12.58 12.35
C GLN A 174 14.23 -11.30 11.83
N THR A 175 13.67 -11.35 10.63
CA THR A 175 12.92 -10.23 10.07
C THR A 175 11.64 -9.99 10.87
N VAL A 176 11.41 -8.75 11.25
CA VAL A 176 10.24 -8.29 11.99
C VAL A 176 9.53 -7.24 11.16
N LEU A 177 8.22 -7.35 11.04
CA LEU A 177 7.38 -6.34 10.38
C LEU A 177 7.02 -5.27 11.42
N PHE A 178 7.54 -4.05 11.25
CA PHE A 178 7.15 -2.89 12.07
C PHE A 178 5.81 -2.33 11.65
N GLY A 179 5.54 -2.32 10.37
CA GLY A 179 4.30 -1.83 9.82
C GLY A 179 4.25 -1.99 8.31
N CYS A 180 3.14 -1.57 7.74
CA CYS A 180 3.02 -1.47 6.29
C CYS A 180 2.19 -0.27 5.90
N ALA A 181 2.46 0.27 4.73
CA ALA A 181 1.70 1.35 4.13
C ALA A 181 1.14 0.93 2.77
N PHE A 182 0.04 1.58 2.38
CA PHE A 182 -0.46 1.58 1.01
C PHE A 182 -0.46 3.02 0.54
N LEU A 183 0.43 3.36 -0.37
CA LEU A 183 0.58 4.69 -0.93
C LEU A 183 -0.23 4.82 -2.23
N THR A 184 -0.78 5.99 -2.46
CA THR A 184 -1.49 6.30 -3.71
C THR A 184 -0.54 6.60 -4.85
N SER A 185 0.70 7.00 -4.53
CA SER A 185 1.75 7.34 -5.49
C SER A 185 3.14 7.26 -4.84
N GLU A 186 4.17 7.05 -5.65
CA GLU A 186 5.58 7.05 -5.25
C GLU A 186 6.18 8.45 -5.38
N THR A 187 5.55 9.45 -4.76
CA THR A 187 6.06 10.81 -4.76
C THR A 187 6.83 11.12 -3.48
N LYS A 188 7.67 12.15 -3.53
CA LYS A 188 8.38 12.67 -2.35
C LYS A 188 7.41 12.96 -1.20
N ASP A 189 6.26 13.56 -1.49
CA ASP A 189 5.30 13.98 -0.47
C ASP A 189 4.61 12.77 0.19
N SER A 190 4.31 11.72 -0.59
CA SER A 190 3.79 10.45 -0.04
C SER A 190 4.82 9.77 0.88
N PHE A 191 6.10 9.77 0.50
CA PHE A 191 7.17 9.22 1.34
C PHE A 191 7.45 10.09 2.56
N VAL A 192 7.41 11.42 2.45
CA VAL A 192 7.53 12.33 3.62
C VAL A 192 6.42 12.02 4.62
N TRP A 193 5.18 11.93 4.15
CA TRP A 193 4.06 11.56 5.01
C TRP A 193 4.26 10.19 5.69
N LEU A 194 4.68 9.16 4.94
CA LEU A 194 4.96 7.83 5.50
C LEU A 194 6.03 7.86 6.59
N LEU A 195 7.13 8.56 6.34
CA LEU A 195 8.25 8.67 7.29
C LEU A 195 7.87 9.47 8.54
N GLU A 196 7.01 10.49 8.42
CA GLU A 196 6.47 11.21 9.57
C GLU A 196 5.55 10.33 10.43
N GLU A 197 4.69 9.51 9.81
CA GLU A 197 3.86 8.54 10.54
C GLU A 197 4.72 7.45 11.22
N PHE A 198 5.76 6.97 10.52
CA PHE A 198 6.71 6.02 11.08
C PHE A 198 7.46 6.61 12.28
N LYS A 199 7.95 7.83 12.18
CA LYS A 199 8.62 8.54 13.27
C LYS A 199 7.75 8.69 14.52
N LYS A 200 6.45 8.98 14.33
CA LYS A 200 5.48 9.01 15.44
C LYS A 200 5.34 7.64 16.11
N ALA A 201 5.28 6.57 15.32
CA ALA A 201 5.17 5.20 15.84
C ALA A 201 6.44 4.74 16.58
N MET A 202 7.61 5.24 16.20
CA MET A 202 8.90 5.00 16.85
C MET A 202 9.16 5.91 18.06
N LEU A 203 8.12 6.55 18.61
CA LEU A 203 8.21 7.48 19.75
C LEU A 203 9.21 8.63 19.55
N GLY A 204 9.46 8.98 18.28
CA GLY A 204 10.33 10.10 17.92
C GLY A 204 11.81 9.78 17.71
N GLU A 205 12.28 8.60 18.09
CA GLU A 205 13.66 8.19 17.84
C GLU A 205 13.85 7.74 16.39
N PRO A 206 14.71 8.41 15.60
CA PRO A 206 14.95 8.02 14.22
C PRO A 206 15.86 6.78 14.14
N PRO A 207 15.68 5.89 13.15
CA PRO A 207 16.59 4.79 12.91
C PRO A 207 17.97 5.30 12.51
N LYS A 208 19.02 4.57 12.86
CA LYS A 208 20.40 4.90 12.47
C LYS A 208 20.63 4.70 10.98
N MET A 209 19.98 3.68 10.41
CA MET A 209 20.07 3.33 8.99
C MET A 209 18.73 2.96 8.40
N ILE A 210 18.49 3.40 7.16
CA ILE A 210 17.39 2.93 6.34
C ILE A 210 17.92 2.32 5.04
N ILE A 211 17.50 1.10 4.72
CA ILE A 211 17.79 0.45 3.44
C ILE A 211 16.59 0.67 2.52
N ILE A 212 16.83 1.26 1.35
CA ILE A 212 15.82 1.62 0.38
C ILE A 212 16.16 1.09 -1.02
N ASP A 213 15.17 1.04 -1.87
CA ASP A 213 15.39 0.86 -3.30
C ASP A 213 16.07 2.11 -3.88
N GLN A 214 16.60 1.97 -5.10
CA GLN A 214 17.21 3.11 -5.80
C GLN A 214 16.11 4.06 -6.31
N ASP A 215 15.46 4.77 -5.40
CA ASP A 215 14.41 5.74 -5.64
C ASP A 215 14.82 7.14 -5.19
N ALA A 216 14.76 8.12 -6.11
CA ALA A 216 15.16 9.49 -5.85
C ALA A 216 14.12 10.29 -5.03
N ALA A 217 12.85 9.90 -5.05
CA ALA A 217 11.82 10.56 -4.25
C ALA A 217 11.94 10.14 -2.79
N MET A 218 12.19 8.84 -2.55
CA MET A 218 12.40 8.31 -1.20
C MET A 218 13.68 8.87 -0.55
N SER A 219 14.81 8.91 -1.25
CA SER A 219 16.05 9.49 -0.71
C SER A 219 15.89 10.98 -0.37
N LYS A 220 15.17 11.76 -1.18
CA LYS A 220 14.83 13.15 -0.86
C LYS A 220 13.87 13.29 0.33
N ALA A 221 12.94 12.35 0.51
CA ALA A 221 12.04 12.33 1.64
C ALA A 221 12.79 12.05 2.95
N ILE A 222 13.70 11.06 2.95
CA ILE A 222 14.57 10.74 4.11
C ILE A 222 15.40 11.95 4.51
N ALA A 223 16.05 12.62 3.55
CA ALA A 223 16.88 13.79 3.82
C ALA A 223 16.11 14.93 4.51
N VAL A 224 14.80 15.06 4.24
CA VAL A 224 13.94 16.11 4.84
C VAL A 224 13.40 15.67 6.20
N THR A 225 12.93 14.42 6.32
CA THR A 225 12.19 13.94 7.51
C THR A 225 13.10 13.36 8.58
N LEU A 226 14.19 12.70 8.17
CA LEU A 226 15.13 11.99 9.02
C LEU A 226 16.58 12.39 8.71
N PRO A 227 16.97 13.65 8.92
CA PRO A 227 18.27 14.18 8.47
C PRO A 227 19.48 13.54 9.15
N THR A 228 19.31 12.90 10.31
CA THR A 228 20.36 12.18 11.04
C THR A 228 20.48 10.72 10.67
N THR A 229 19.53 10.19 9.90
CA THR A 229 19.49 8.79 9.47
C THR A 229 20.33 8.60 8.22
N PHE A 230 21.26 7.66 8.26
CA PHE A 230 21.99 7.24 7.08
C PHE A 230 21.09 6.37 6.20
N TYR A 231 21.03 6.62 4.89
CA TYR A 231 20.31 5.72 3.99
C TYR A 231 21.29 4.96 3.10
N ARG A 232 20.90 3.70 2.82
CA ARG A 232 21.65 2.80 1.95
C ARG A 232 20.74 2.24 0.89
N TYR A 233 21.25 2.18 -0.35
CA TYR A 233 20.54 1.49 -1.42
C TYR A 233 20.64 -0.02 -1.27
N CYS A 234 19.54 -0.72 -1.52
CA CYS A 234 19.46 -2.17 -1.55
C CYS A 234 20.40 -2.74 -2.64
N ILE A 235 21.39 -3.48 -2.20
CA ILE A 235 22.40 -4.06 -3.09
C ILE A 235 21.76 -5.03 -4.10
N TRP A 236 20.77 -5.78 -3.67
CA TRP A 236 20.06 -6.72 -4.54
C TRP A 236 19.41 -6.02 -5.73
N HIS A 237 18.73 -4.89 -5.51
CA HIS A 237 18.11 -4.12 -6.58
C HIS A 237 19.14 -3.52 -7.56
N ILE A 238 20.27 -3.04 -7.04
CA ILE A 238 21.37 -2.55 -7.89
C ILE A 238 21.90 -3.69 -8.77
N LEU A 239 22.16 -4.87 -8.20
CA LEU A 239 22.67 -6.00 -8.94
C LEU A 239 21.67 -6.52 -10.00
N ASN A 240 20.40 -6.58 -9.68
CA ASN A 240 19.37 -6.96 -10.65
C ASN A 240 19.33 -5.98 -11.83
N LYS A 241 19.41 -4.69 -11.57
CA LYS A 241 19.48 -3.68 -12.63
C LYS A 241 20.73 -3.81 -13.50
N ILE A 242 21.86 -4.31 -12.96
CA ILE A 242 23.06 -4.59 -13.77
C ILE A 242 22.75 -5.69 -14.81
N ILE A 243 22.06 -6.77 -14.41
CA ILE A 243 21.73 -7.88 -15.31
C ILE A 243 20.82 -7.41 -16.46
N GLU A 244 19.89 -6.51 -16.16
CA GLU A 244 18.92 -6.00 -17.14
C GLU A 244 19.52 -5.04 -18.18
N LYS A 245 20.72 -4.51 -17.92
CA LYS A 245 21.36 -3.53 -18.82
C LYS A 245 22.11 -4.21 -19.95
N PRO A 246 21.89 -3.77 -21.21
CA PRO A 246 22.62 -4.31 -22.38
C PRO A 246 24.14 -4.11 -22.25
N GLY A 247 24.91 -5.11 -22.64
CA GLY A 247 26.37 -5.04 -22.71
C GLY A 247 27.11 -5.24 -21.37
N ILE A 248 26.42 -5.36 -20.24
CA ILE A 248 27.06 -5.51 -18.92
C ILE A 248 27.05 -6.97 -18.42
N GLY A 249 26.22 -7.84 -18.99
CA GLY A 249 26.01 -9.20 -18.50
C GLY A 249 27.29 -10.03 -18.31
N GLU A 250 28.26 -9.87 -19.20
CA GLU A 250 29.57 -10.56 -19.10
C GLU A 250 30.41 -10.10 -17.90
N CYS A 251 30.20 -8.89 -17.42
CA CYS A 251 30.92 -8.30 -16.28
C CYS A 251 30.24 -8.54 -14.96
N PHE A 252 28.98 -8.99 -14.95
CA PHE A 252 28.16 -9.15 -13.75
C PHE A 252 28.87 -9.93 -12.63
N SER A 253 29.46 -11.09 -12.96
CA SER A 253 30.17 -11.91 -11.98
C SER A 253 31.39 -11.19 -11.38
N LYS A 254 32.10 -10.40 -12.18
CA LYS A 254 33.25 -9.60 -11.72
C LYS A 254 32.79 -8.47 -10.80
N MET A 255 31.69 -7.77 -11.14
CA MET A 255 31.09 -6.72 -10.33
C MET A 255 30.55 -7.23 -8.99
N CYS A 256 29.92 -8.43 -9.00
CA CYS A 256 29.50 -9.08 -7.77
C CYS A 256 30.67 -9.40 -6.83
N LYS A 257 31.79 -9.91 -7.37
CA LYS A 257 33.00 -10.20 -6.59
C LYS A 257 33.67 -8.92 -6.07
N CYS A 258 33.70 -7.87 -6.87
CA CYS A 258 34.23 -6.57 -6.48
C CYS A 258 33.55 -6.02 -5.22
N LYS A 259 32.24 -6.18 -5.13
CA LYS A 259 31.44 -5.69 -4.00
C LYS A 259 31.74 -6.38 -2.65
N TRP A 260 31.99 -7.69 -2.66
CA TRP A 260 32.14 -8.48 -1.42
C TRP A 260 33.58 -8.72 -0.97
N GLY A 261 34.54 -8.59 -1.89
CA GLY A 261 35.93 -8.99 -1.67
C GLY A 261 36.86 -7.88 -1.20
N MET A 262 36.36 -6.63 -1.06
CA MET A 262 37.20 -5.47 -0.78
C MET A 262 36.92 -4.91 0.61
N ASP A 263 38.00 -4.75 1.37
CA ASP A 263 37.94 -4.20 2.70
C ASP A 263 38.13 -2.68 2.74
N LYS A 264 38.81 -2.14 1.73
CA LYS A 264 39.11 -0.71 1.61
C LYS A 264 38.41 -0.09 0.44
N GLU A 265 38.11 1.19 0.56
CA GLU A 265 37.43 1.98 -0.47
C GLU A 265 38.27 2.10 -1.73
N GLU A 266 39.59 2.33 -1.58
CA GLU A 266 40.54 2.46 -2.69
C GLU A 266 40.67 1.14 -3.49
N GLU A 267 40.56 -0.01 -2.83
CA GLU A 267 40.59 -1.33 -3.49
C GLU A 267 39.33 -1.52 -4.38
N PHE A 268 38.18 -1.07 -3.88
CA PHE A 268 36.94 -1.10 -4.65
C PHE A 268 37.05 -0.20 -5.89
N ASP A 269 37.48 1.06 -5.72
CA ASP A 269 37.57 2.02 -6.82
C ASP A 269 38.56 1.53 -7.90
N ALA A 270 39.73 1.04 -7.51
CA ALA A 270 40.70 0.47 -8.44
C ALA A 270 40.14 -0.73 -9.21
N LYS A 271 39.44 -1.64 -8.51
CA LYS A 271 38.87 -2.83 -9.15
C LYS A 271 37.68 -2.52 -10.04
N TRP A 272 36.87 -1.52 -9.64
CA TRP A 272 35.78 -1.03 -10.47
C TRP A 272 36.30 -0.45 -11.78
N GLU A 273 37.32 0.42 -11.71
CA GLU A 273 37.94 1.04 -12.88
C GLU A 273 38.60 -0.02 -13.79
N GLU A 274 39.28 -1.02 -13.24
CA GLU A 274 39.79 -2.17 -13.99
C GLU A 274 38.69 -2.92 -14.76
N ILE A 275 37.56 -3.17 -14.11
CA ILE A 275 36.43 -3.89 -14.75
C ILE A 275 35.86 -3.02 -15.88
N ILE A 276 35.62 -1.73 -15.64
CA ILE A 276 35.08 -0.80 -16.62
C ILE A 276 35.99 -0.69 -17.84
N THR A 277 37.29 -0.52 -17.62
CA THR A 277 38.30 -0.36 -18.69
C THR A 277 38.47 -1.63 -19.51
N ASN A 278 38.60 -2.79 -18.86
CA ASN A 278 38.78 -4.07 -19.55
C ASN A 278 37.58 -4.52 -20.39
N ASN A 279 36.41 -3.94 -20.17
CA ASN A 279 35.20 -4.31 -20.89
C ASN A 279 34.66 -3.16 -21.77
N GLY A 280 35.42 -2.05 -21.94
CA GLY A 280 35.04 -0.95 -22.80
C GLY A 280 33.78 -0.19 -22.37
N LEU A 281 33.53 -0.08 -21.04
CA LEU A 281 32.30 0.46 -20.46
C LEU A 281 32.47 1.90 -19.93
N GLN A 282 33.54 2.62 -20.30
CA GLN A 282 33.85 3.95 -19.79
C GLN A 282 32.73 4.97 -20.05
N ASP A 283 32.06 4.85 -21.19
CA ASP A 283 30.99 5.76 -21.61
C ASP A 283 29.60 5.32 -21.18
N HIS A 284 29.51 4.27 -20.32
CA HIS A 284 28.22 3.75 -19.89
C HIS A 284 27.61 4.61 -18.78
N ALA A 285 26.74 5.54 -19.14
CA ALA A 285 26.14 6.55 -18.25
C ALA A 285 25.53 5.99 -16.95
N TRP A 286 24.85 4.83 -17.02
CA TRP A 286 24.26 4.23 -15.83
C TRP A 286 25.32 3.68 -14.85
N LEU A 287 26.38 3.04 -15.34
CA LEU A 287 27.49 2.56 -14.47
C LEU A 287 28.22 3.73 -13.81
N SER A 288 28.43 4.83 -14.53
CA SER A 288 28.99 6.06 -13.95
C SER A 288 28.07 6.61 -12.84
N SER A 289 26.75 6.58 -13.04
CA SER A 289 25.80 7.04 -12.01
C SER A 289 25.80 6.14 -10.77
N ILE A 290 25.92 4.83 -10.93
CA ILE A 290 26.01 3.87 -9.82
C ILE A 290 27.33 4.03 -9.04
N HIS A 291 28.44 4.23 -9.75
CA HIS A 291 29.73 4.50 -9.12
C HIS A 291 29.72 5.82 -8.33
N ALA A 292 29.09 6.84 -8.87
CA ALA A 292 28.94 8.13 -8.17
C ALA A 292 28.18 8.02 -6.84
N MET A 293 27.27 7.02 -6.70
CA MET A 293 26.51 6.76 -5.48
C MET A 293 27.10 5.64 -4.60
N ARG A 294 28.35 5.20 -4.84
CA ARG A 294 28.98 4.06 -4.16
C ARG A 294 29.00 4.16 -2.62
N GLU A 295 29.08 5.37 -2.09
CA GLU A 295 29.02 5.66 -0.66
C GLU A 295 27.70 5.20 -0.01
N ASN A 296 26.63 5.03 -0.80
CA ASN A 296 25.34 4.61 -0.29
C ASN A 296 25.03 3.12 -0.54
N TRP A 297 25.89 2.34 -1.20
CA TRP A 297 25.58 0.94 -1.47
C TRP A 297 26.76 -0.04 -1.35
N VAL A 298 28.00 0.42 -1.49
CA VAL A 298 29.18 -0.46 -1.42
C VAL A 298 29.55 -0.73 0.03
N PRO A 299 29.70 -2.01 0.44
CA PRO A 299 29.98 -2.35 1.83
C PRO A 299 31.21 -1.70 2.44
N SER A 300 32.32 -1.54 1.67
CA SER A 300 33.54 -0.90 2.16
C SER A 300 33.33 0.55 2.60
N TYR A 301 32.44 1.30 1.92
CA TYR A 301 32.11 2.69 2.25
C TYR A 301 31.14 2.83 3.43
N VAL A 302 30.34 1.81 3.74
CA VAL A 302 29.30 1.89 4.78
C VAL A 302 29.63 1.12 6.05
N LYS A 303 30.89 0.67 6.23
CA LYS A 303 31.34 -0.08 7.40
C LYS A 303 31.21 0.71 8.71
N HIS A 304 31.27 2.03 8.65
CA HIS A 304 31.19 2.92 9.81
C HIS A 304 29.76 3.03 10.36
N VAL A 305 28.74 2.56 9.64
CA VAL A 305 27.34 2.61 10.06
C VAL A 305 26.87 1.21 10.46
N PHE A 306 26.24 1.12 11.61
CA PHE A 306 25.65 -0.14 12.07
C PHE A 306 24.54 -0.62 11.11
N SER A 307 24.69 -1.81 10.57
CA SER A 307 23.77 -2.39 9.58
C SER A 307 23.08 -3.68 10.02
N ALA A 308 23.30 -4.14 11.26
CA ALA A 308 22.81 -5.43 11.78
C ALA A 308 23.13 -6.64 10.85
N GLY A 309 24.15 -6.51 10.00
CA GLY A 309 24.51 -7.50 8.97
C GLY A 309 23.59 -7.49 7.74
N MET A 310 22.64 -6.55 7.65
CA MET A 310 21.74 -6.41 6.50
C MET A 310 22.41 -5.67 5.35
N SER A 311 22.21 -6.16 4.14
CA SER A 311 22.71 -5.55 2.90
C SER A 311 21.64 -5.42 1.83
N SER A 312 20.48 -6.06 2.02
CA SER A 312 19.36 -6.05 1.09
C SER A 312 18.04 -6.13 1.84
N SER A 313 16.96 -5.82 1.14
CA SER A 313 15.59 -5.97 1.60
C SER A 313 15.06 -7.41 1.51
N GLN A 314 15.88 -8.33 1.08
CA GLN A 314 15.57 -9.77 0.94
C GLN A 314 16.62 -10.64 1.62
#